data_cdbc1a918d43f02fd4563e6691cf126b
#
_entry.id   cdbc1a918d43f02fd4563e6691cf126b
#
_cell.length_a   1.000
_cell.length_b   1.000
_cell.length_c   1.000
_cell.angle_alpha   90.00
_cell.angle_beta   90.00
_cell.angle_gamma   90.00
#
_symmetry.space_group_name_H-M   'P 1'
#
loop_
_entity.id
_entity.type
_entity.pdbx_description
1 polymer ?
#
loop_
_entity_poly.entity_id
_entity_poly.type
_entity_poly.pdbx_seq_one_letter_code
_entity_poly.pdbx_strand_id
1 'polypeptide(L)'
;PININAPSKNRKVVIYSTCFVNFNKKDTGVAALKVLKKNGVDVQEAYPGCCGMPFLEQADLPKVVEQAKKISKDLLEWVDKGYQVITLTASCGLMLKFEWPLLLPNDKNIKRLSKNVSDIDEYVVDIAQNEGLAEGLQEIDGGVTVHNACHARAQNMGIKARDMLKFIPNIKIDVVERCAGHGGTFGVMKNTHDLAVKVGRPTARQIKNKNNKYMASDCPLAGKHLKQLEADTNISNDEALHPIELMAKSYKL
;
A
#
# COMPACT_ATOMS: atom_id res chain seq x y z
N PRO A 1 -20.91 -11.49 5.28
CA PRO A 1 -20.95 -12.04 6.63
C PRO A 1 -19.54 -12.19 7.16
N ILE A 2 -19.32 -11.80 8.44
CA ILE A 2 -18.05 -12.00 9.12
C ILE A 2 -17.91 -13.51 9.39
N ASN A 3 -16.76 -14.10 9.08
CA ASN A 3 -16.49 -15.49 9.43
C ASN A 3 -16.19 -15.58 10.94
N ILE A 4 -17.17 -16.00 11.73
CA ILE A 4 -17.05 -16.08 13.20
C ILE A 4 -16.03 -17.08 13.71
N ASN A 5 -15.58 -18.00 12.86
CA ASN A 5 -14.55 -18.99 13.17
C ASN A 5 -13.16 -18.57 12.71
N ALA A 6 -13.03 -17.41 12.09
CA ALA A 6 -11.76 -16.90 11.61
C ALA A 6 -10.91 -16.35 12.76
N PRO A 7 -9.57 -16.38 12.64
CA PRO A 7 -8.66 -16.03 13.73
C PRO A 7 -8.83 -14.60 14.26
N SER A 8 -9.11 -13.63 13.39
CA SER A 8 -9.10 -12.19 13.74
C SER A 8 -10.51 -11.59 13.94
N LYS A 9 -11.48 -12.37 14.37
CA LYS A 9 -12.90 -11.96 14.54
C LYS A 9 -13.15 -10.77 15.48
N ASN A 10 -12.18 -10.43 16.32
CA ASN A 10 -12.27 -9.31 17.26
C ASN A 10 -11.61 -8.03 16.73
N ARG A 11 -11.00 -8.08 15.56
CA ARG A 11 -10.34 -6.93 14.94
C ARG A 11 -11.32 -6.11 14.12
N LYS A 12 -11.14 -4.78 14.17
CA LYS A 12 -11.96 -3.81 13.42
C LYS A 12 -11.05 -2.86 12.66
N VAL A 13 -11.29 -2.68 11.38
CA VAL A 13 -10.53 -1.74 10.55
C VAL A 13 -11.43 -0.87 9.70
N VAL A 14 -11.00 0.35 9.46
CA VAL A 14 -11.51 1.20 8.39
C VAL A 14 -10.42 1.33 7.33
N ILE A 15 -10.71 0.90 6.12
CA ILE A 15 -9.83 1.12 4.96
C ILE A 15 -9.97 2.58 4.54
N TYR A 16 -8.87 3.34 4.66
CA TYR A 16 -8.75 4.63 3.99
C TYR A 16 -8.42 4.37 2.52
N SER A 17 -9.46 4.38 1.68
CA SER A 17 -9.39 3.87 0.30
C SER A 17 -8.56 4.73 -0.64
N THR A 18 -7.97 5.82 -0.19
CA THR A 18 -7.09 6.73 -0.94
C THR A 18 -7.66 7.19 -2.30
N CYS A 19 -7.19 8.31 -2.84
CA CYS A 19 -7.64 8.75 -4.16
C CYS A 19 -7.22 7.78 -5.28
N PHE A 20 -6.01 7.22 -5.17
CA PHE A 20 -5.50 6.33 -6.21
C PHE A 20 -6.29 5.01 -6.29
N VAL A 21 -6.49 4.35 -5.16
CA VAL A 21 -7.26 3.08 -5.11
C VAL A 21 -8.70 3.31 -5.53
N ASN A 22 -9.31 4.40 -5.06
CA ASN A 22 -10.71 4.67 -5.33
C ASN A 22 -11.00 4.97 -6.81
N PHE A 23 -10.11 5.70 -7.49
CA PHE A 23 -10.35 6.18 -8.85
C PHE A 23 -9.53 5.49 -9.95
N ASN A 24 -8.40 4.84 -9.60
CA ASN A 24 -7.47 4.28 -10.60
C ASN A 24 -7.24 2.78 -10.48
N LYS A 25 -7.26 2.20 -9.27
CA LYS A 25 -6.97 0.78 -9.07
C LYS A 25 -7.83 0.18 -7.94
N LYS A 26 -9.13 0.16 -8.17
CA LYS A 26 -10.12 -0.37 -7.21
C LYS A 26 -9.89 -1.84 -6.82
N ASP A 27 -9.26 -2.64 -7.69
CA ASP A 27 -8.99 -4.05 -7.43
C ASP A 27 -8.12 -4.27 -6.19
N THR A 28 -7.19 -3.36 -5.91
CA THR A 28 -6.40 -3.36 -4.65
C THR A 28 -7.30 -3.23 -3.42
N GLY A 29 -8.29 -2.33 -3.46
CA GLY A 29 -9.26 -2.15 -2.37
C GLY A 29 -10.14 -3.37 -2.18
N VAL A 30 -10.63 -3.95 -3.28
CA VAL A 30 -11.44 -5.17 -3.27
C VAL A 30 -10.64 -6.35 -2.72
N ALA A 31 -9.39 -6.51 -3.13
CA ALA A 31 -8.50 -7.55 -2.63
C ALA A 31 -8.26 -7.41 -1.10
N ALA A 32 -7.94 -6.20 -0.64
CA ALA A 32 -7.76 -5.93 0.79
C ALA A 32 -9.02 -6.27 1.59
N LEU A 33 -10.18 -5.80 1.14
CA LEU A 33 -11.48 -6.10 1.76
C LEU A 33 -11.71 -7.62 1.87
N LYS A 34 -11.48 -8.36 0.78
CA LYS A 34 -11.70 -9.81 0.74
C LYS A 34 -10.73 -10.57 1.65
N VAL A 35 -9.44 -10.23 1.62
CA VAL A 35 -8.43 -10.86 2.48
C VAL A 35 -8.71 -10.60 3.96
N LEU A 36 -9.02 -9.36 4.33
CA LEU A 36 -9.35 -9.02 5.71
C LEU A 36 -10.62 -9.73 6.20
N LYS A 37 -11.69 -9.75 5.40
CA LYS A 37 -12.93 -10.48 5.72
C LYS A 37 -12.71 -11.99 5.79
N LYS A 38 -11.87 -12.58 4.93
CA LYS A 38 -11.49 -13.99 5.00
C LYS A 38 -10.86 -14.33 6.35
N ASN A 39 -10.07 -13.40 6.90
CA ASN A 39 -9.44 -13.53 8.22
C ASN A 39 -10.35 -13.13 9.39
N GLY A 40 -11.61 -12.75 9.14
CA GLY A 40 -12.63 -12.47 10.16
C GLY A 40 -12.69 -11.02 10.63
N VAL A 41 -11.88 -10.14 10.06
CA VAL A 41 -11.84 -8.73 10.45
C VAL A 41 -13.14 -8.03 10.07
N ASP A 42 -13.70 -7.21 10.97
CA ASP A 42 -14.79 -6.26 10.68
C ASP A 42 -14.20 -5.08 9.88
N VAL A 43 -14.58 -4.97 8.61
CA VAL A 43 -14.00 -4.02 7.68
C VAL A 43 -15.03 -3.00 7.24
N GLN A 44 -14.72 -1.75 7.47
CA GLN A 44 -15.41 -0.58 6.94
C GLN A 44 -14.54 0.15 5.92
N GLU A 45 -15.11 1.10 5.20
CA GLU A 45 -14.41 1.91 4.21
C GLU A 45 -14.73 3.39 4.42
N ALA A 46 -13.70 4.25 4.25
CA ALA A 46 -13.87 5.70 4.31
C ALA A 46 -12.94 6.39 3.29
N TYR A 47 -13.49 7.41 2.64
CA TYR A 47 -12.71 8.31 1.78
C TYR A 47 -13.05 9.78 2.11
N PRO A 48 -12.46 10.35 3.17
CA PRO A 48 -12.69 11.75 3.54
C PRO A 48 -11.95 12.74 2.63
N GLY A 49 -11.07 12.27 1.75
CA GLY A 49 -10.31 13.10 0.81
C GLY A 49 -8.88 12.61 0.58
N CYS A 50 -8.08 13.40 -0.14
CA CYS A 50 -6.68 13.10 -0.44
C CYS A 50 -5.77 13.37 0.76
N CYS A 51 -4.79 12.49 1.02
CA CYS A 51 -3.80 12.65 2.09
C CYS A 51 -2.89 13.89 1.96
N GLY A 52 -2.87 14.53 0.80
CA GLY A 52 -2.07 15.74 0.56
C GLY A 52 -0.65 15.50 0.06
N MET A 53 -0.24 14.26 -0.23
CA MET A 53 1.10 13.99 -0.78
C MET A 53 1.41 14.83 -2.03
N PRO A 54 0.53 15.00 -3.03
CA PRO A 54 0.82 15.86 -4.19
C PRO A 54 1.08 17.32 -3.83
N PHE A 55 0.43 17.84 -2.79
CA PHE A 55 0.68 19.19 -2.30
C PHE A 55 2.02 19.30 -1.58
N LEU A 56 2.39 18.26 -0.78
CA LEU A 56 3.70 18.21 -0.14
C LEU A 56 4.84 18.24 -1.18
N GLU A 57 4.71 17.47 -2.25
CA GLU A 57 5.68 17.42 -3.35
C GLU A 57 5.82 18.75 -4.11
N GLN A 58 4.76 19.56 -4.09
CA GLN A 58 4.76 20.93 -4.68
C GLN A 58 5.10 22.01 -3.66
N ALA A 59 5.50 21.63 -2.44
CA ALA A 59 5.79 22.54 -1.32
C ALA A 59 4.60 23.42 -0.89
N ASP A 60 3.36 23.03 -1.22
CA ASP A 60 2.13 23.70 -0.75
C ASP A 60 1.76 23.19 0.66
N LEU A 61 2.59 23.53 1.65
CA LEU A 61 2.40 23.11 3.04
C LEU A 61 1.09 23.59 3.67
N PRO A 62 0.60 24.82 3.39
CA PRO A 62 -0.71 25.24 3.88
C PRO A 62 -1.84 24.30 3.47
N LYS A 63 -1.82 23.83 2.20
CA LYS A 63 -2.81 22.90 1.68
C LYS A 63 -2.70 21.52 2.33
N VAL A 64 -1.48 21.04 2.59
CA VAL A 64 -1.26 19.78 3.34
C VAL A 64 -1.87 19.88 4.74
N VAL A 65 -1.64 20.98 5.45
CA VAL A 65 -2.17 21.22 6.80
C VAL A 65 -3.70 21.26 6.80
N GLU A 66 -4.31 21.91 5.82
CA GLU A 66 -5.77 21.95 5.66
C GLU A 66 -6.33 20.52 5.50
N GLN A 67 -5.75 19.72 4.59
CA GLN A 67 -6.16 18.34 4.36
C GLN A 67 -5.97 17.47 5.62
N ALA A 68 -4.82 17.57 6.27
CA ALA A 68 -4.52 16.82 7.48
C ALA A 68 -5.56 17.06 8.58
N LYS A 69 -5.92 18.32 8.86
CA LYS A 69 -6.92 18.67 9.86
C LYS A 69 -8.33 18.17 9.51
N LYS A 70 -8.71 18.29 8.25
CA LYS A 70 -10.02 17.81 7.78
C LYS A 70 -10.13 16.30 7.90
N ILE A 71 -9.19 15.59 7.30
CA ILE A 71 -9.24 14.12 7.18
C ILE A 71 -9.03 13.45 8.53
N SER A 72 -8.15 14.00 9.38
CA SER A 72 -7.94 13.44 10.72
C SER A 72 -9.20 13.48 11.58
N LYS A 73 -10.03 14.50 11.44
CA LYS A 73 -11.31 14.58 12.15
C LYS A 73 -12.22 13.42 11.76
N ASP A 74 -12.39 13.18 10.46
CA ASP A 74 -13.29 12.15 9.96
C ASP A 74 -12.77 10.73 10.28
N LEU A 75 -11.44 10.50 10.18
CA LEU A 75 -10.85 9.20 10.49
C LEU A 75 -10.83 8.91 12.01
N LEU A 76 -10.72 9.93 12.86
CA LEU A 76 -10.81 9.76 14.30
C LEU A 76 -12.18 9.32 14.80
N GLU A 77 -13.26 9.63 14.07
CA GLU A 77 -14.59 9.10 14.39
C GLU A 77 -14.64 7.56 14.31
N TRP A 78 -13.85 6.97 13.41
CA TRP A 78 -13.69 5.52 13.31
C TRP A 78 -12.80 4.98 14.43
N VAL A 79 -11.70 5.68 14.74
CA VAL A 79 -10.82 5.31 15.86
C VAL A 79 -11.59 5.32 17.18
N ASP A 80 -12.51 6.28 17.38
CA ASP A 80 -13.37 6.37 18.57
C ASP A 80 -14.36 5.19 18.69
N LYS A 81 -14.72 4.58 17.56
CA LYS A 81 -15.53 3.35 17.49
C LYS A 81 -14.69 2.06 17.60
N GLY A 82 -13.38 2.18 17.85
CA GLY A 82 -12.44 1.06 18.00
C GLY A 82 -11.89 0.48 16.69
N TYR A 83 -11.97 1.22 15.57
CA TYR A 83 -11.39 0.80 14.30
C TYR A 83 -9.95 1.30 14.15
N GLN A 84 -9.06 0.47 13.64
CA GLN A 84 -7.74 0.87 13.18
C GLN A 84 -7.83 1.35 11.73
N VAL A 85 -7.12 2.41 11.37
CA VAL A 85 -7.09 2.94 10.01
C VAL A 85 -6.04 2.19 9.19
N ILE A 86 -6.43 1.66 8.03
CA ILE A 86 -5.55 0.92 7.13
C ILE A 86 -5.38 1.69 5.83
N THR A 87 -4.13 1.88 5.41
CA THR A 87 -3.78 2.49 4.13
C THR A 87 -3.35 1.43 3.12
N LEU A 88 -3.74 1.63 1.86
CA LEU A 88 -3.43 0.74 0.73
C LEU A 88 -2.38 1.34 -0.22
N THR A 89 -1.80 2.45 0.15
CA THR A 89 -0.81 3.17 -0.66
C THR A 89 0.27 3.70 0.26
N ALA A 90 1.50 3.28 0.04
CA ALA A 90 2.64 3.61 0.90
C ALA A 90 2.83 5.12 1.12
N SER A 91 2.57 5.96 0.11
CA SER A 91 2.63 7.41 0.24
C SER A 91 1.58 7.96 1.22
N CYS A 92 0.36 7.42 1.20
CA CYS A 92 -0.68 7.84 2.14
C CYS A 92 -0.37 7.36 3.57
N GLY A 93 0.16 6.13 3.71
CA GLY A 93 0.65 5.63 5.00
C GLY A 93 1.73 6.54 5.60
N LEU A 94 2.72 6.92 4.79
CA LEU A 94 3.78 7.85 5.21
C LEU A 94 3.21 9.20 5.64
N MET A 95 2.27 9.77 4.88
CA MET A 95 1.63 11.04 5.23
C MET A 95 0.96 11.00 6.61
N LEU A 96 0.10 10.00 6.83
CA LEU A 96 -0.68 9.90 8.07
C LEU A 96 0.18 9.53 9.29
N LYS A 97 1.19 8.68 9.11
CA LYS A 97 2.03 8.19 10.21
C LYS A 97 3.15 9.16 10.60
N PHE A 98 3.73 9.88 9.63
CA PHE A 98 4.97 10.65 9.85
C PHE A 98 4.89 12.10 9.38
N GLU A 99 4.48 12.38 8.14
CA GLU A 99 4.56 13.74 7.59
C GLU A 99 3.59 14.71 8.27
N TRP A 100 2.35 14.29 8.51
CA TRP A 100 1.39 15.13 9.24
C TRP A 100 1.85 15.44 10.67
N PRO A 101 2.35 14.48 11.48
CA PRO A 101 2.95 14.77 12.77
C PRO A 101 4.15 15.71 12.73
N LEU A 102 4.98 15.66 11.69
CA LEU A 102 6.11 16.59 11.50
C LEU A 102 5.62 18.01 11.22
N LEU A 103 4.61 18.18 10.38
CA LEU A 103 4.02 19.49 10.04
C LEU A 103 3.18 20.07 11.17
N LEU A 104 2.56 19.22 11.99
CA LEU A 104 1.64 19.59 13.07
C LEU A 104 2.07 18.95 14.41
N PRO A 105 3.30 19.26 14.90
CA PRO A 105 3.88 18.55 16.05
C PRO A 105 3.14 18.77 17.37
N ASN A 106 2.29 19.78 17.47
CA ASN A 106 1.52 20.08 18.68
C ASN A 106 0.03 19.68 18.59
N ASP A 107 -0.41 19.16 17.42
CA ASP A 107 -1.79 18.74 17.23
C ASP A 107 -2.03 17.35 17.83
N LYS A 108 -2.87 17.31 18.88
CA LYS A 108 -3.18 16.07 19.61
C LYS A 108 -3.96 15.07 18.76
N ASN A 109 -4.82 15.54 17.85
CA ASN A 109 -5.62 14.71 16.97
C ASN A 109 -4.73 14.01 15.93
N ILE A 110 -3.81 14.75 15.31
CA ILE A 110 -2.84 14.21 14.37
C ILE A 110 -1.95 13.16 15.05
N LYS A 111 -1.42 13.44 16.24
CA LYS A 111 -0.63 12.49 17.03
C LYS A 111 -1.41 11.24 17.42
N ARG A 112 -2.69 11.38 17.73
CA ARG A 112 -3.56 10.26 18.08
C ARG A 112 -3.85 9.40 16.84
N LEU A 113 -4.20 10.05 15.73
CA LEU A 113 -4.45 9.33 14.47
C LEU A 113 -3.22 8.55 14.01
N SER A 114 -2.03 9.18 13.98
CA SER A 114 -0.80 8.56 13.51
C SER A 114 -0.45 7.24 14.19
N LYS A 115 -0.83 7.09 15.48
CA LYS A 115 -0.65 5.86 16.26
C LYS A 115 -1.68 4.77 15.95
N ASN A 116 -2.75 5.11 15.23
CA ASN A 116 -3.84 4.21 14.87
C ASN A 116 -3.89 3.94 13.35
N VAL A 117 -2.80 4.21 12.64
CA VAL A 117 -2.67 3.95 11.20
C VAL A 117 -1.65 2.84 10.98
N SER A 118 -2.00 1.87 10.14
CA SER A 118 -1.07 0.86 9.62
C SER A 118 -1.16 0.76 8.09
N ASP A 119 -0.07 0.36 7.49
CA ASP A 119 -0.07 -0.13 6.11
C ASP A 119 -0.75 -1.50 6.05
N ILE A 120 -1.42 -1.83 4.93
CA ILE A 120 -2.13 -3.12 4.80
C ILE A 120 -1.18 -4.31 4.94
N ASP A 121 0.02 -4.24 4.37
CA ASP A 121 0.98 -5.33 4.42
C ASP A 121 1.49 -5.53 5.87
N GLU A 122 1.76 -4.41 6.58
CA GLU A 122 2.10 -4.40 8.00
C GLU A 122 0.99 -5.04 8.84
N TYR A 123 -0.26 -4.69 8.58
CA TYR A 123 -1.41 -5.16 9.33
C TYR A 123 -1.67 -6.65 9.14
N VAL A 124 -1.55 -7.17 7.91
CA VAL A 124 -1.72 -8.61 7.65
C VAL A 124 -0.59 -9.41 8.29
N VAL A 125 0.64 -8.91 8.30
CA VAL A 125 1.76 -9.53 9.03
C VAL A 125 1.48 -9.57 10.53
N ASP A 126 0.93 -8.49 11.10
CA ASP A 126 0.56 -8.43 12.51
C ASP A 126 -0.54 -9.44 12.86
N ILE A 127 -1.58 -9.59 12.03
CA ILE A 127 -2.57 -10.67 12.17
C ILE A 127 -1.89 -12.03 12.19
N ALA A 128 -1.03 -12.31 11.22
CA ALA A 128 -0.37 -13.59 11.08
C ALA A 128 0.48 -13.97 12.30
N GLN A 129 1.12 -12.99 12.91
CA GLN A 129 1.99 -13.18 14.07
C GLN A 129 1.22 -13.37 15.38
N ASN A 130 0.08 -12.72 15.55
CA ASN A 130 -0.66 -12.71 16.81
C ASN A 130 -1.81 -13.72 16.85
N GLU A 131 -2.56 -13.88 15.75
CA GLU A 131 -3.73 -14.77 15.70
C GLU A 131 -3.60 -15.90 14.68
N GLY A 132 -2.62 -15.81 13.77
CA GLY A 132 -2.53 -16.66 12.60
C GLY A 132 -3.43 -16.17 11.45
N LEU A 133 -3.21 -16.72 10.26
CA LEU A 133 -4.04 -16.47 9.08
C LEU A 133 -5.09 -17.57 8.91
N ALA A 134 -6.23 -17.20 8.34
CA ALA A 134 -7.26 -18.16 7.97
C ALA A 134 -6.71 -19.19 6.98
N GLU A 135 -7.18 -20.43 7.08
CA GLU A 135 -6.78 -21.48 6.16
C GLU A 135 -7.22 -21.21 4.72
N GLY A 136 -6.50 -21.84 3.77
CA GLY A 136 -6.84 -21.80 2.34
C GLY A 136 -5.87 -21.06 1.46
N LEU A 137 -4.73 -20.59 1.98
CA LEU A 137 -3.64 -20.09 1.15
C LEU A 137 -3.09 -21.21 0.26
N GLN A 138 -2.99 -20.94 -1.04
CA GLN A 138 -2.47 -21.88 -2.05
C GLN A 138 -1.24 -21.30 -2.73
N GLU A 139 -0.41 -22.19 -3.24
CA GLU A 139 0.77 -21.86 -4.01
C GLU A 139 0.45 -20.98 -5.22
N ILE A 140 1.35 -20.07 -5.55
CA ILE A 140 1.32 -19.24 -6.77
C ILE A 140 2.60 -19.50 -7.55
N ASP A 141 2.45 -20.11 -8.73
CA ASP A 141 3.56 -20.44 -9.62
C ASP A 141 4.24 -19.22 -10.22
N GLY A 142 5.55 -19.33 -10.45
CA GLY A 142 6.34 -18.41 -11.26
C GLY A 142 7.02 -17.28 -10.50
N GLY A 143 6.85 -17.21 -9.18
CA GLY A 143 7.54 -16.27 -8.31
C GLY A 143 7.09 -14.81 -8.46
N VAL A 144 7.54 -13.97 -7.55
CA VAL A 144 7.24 -12.53 -7.50
C VAL A 144 8.49 -11.70 -7.26
N THR A 145 8.61 -10.59 -7.97
CA THR A 145 9.56 -9.52 -7.65
C THR A 145 8.83 -8.39 -6.96
N VAL A 146 9.13 -8.15 -5.70
CA VAL A 146 8.58 -7.06 -4.90
C VAL A 146 9.44 -5.83 -5.08
N HIS A 147 8.86 -4.75 -5.59
CA HIS A 147 9.45 -3.42 -5.52
C HIS A 147 9.06 -2.78 -4.19
N ASN A 148 10.04 -2.67 -3.26
CA ASN A 148 9.86 -1.97 -1.99
C ASN A 148 10.01 -0.45 -2.21
N ALA A 149 8.87 0.24 -2.30
CA ALA A 149 8.80 1.65 -2.66
C ALA A 149 9.45 2.58 -1.62
N CYS A 150 9.92 3.76 -2.07
CA CYS A 150 10.59 4.72 -1.18
C CYS A 150 9.73 5.11 0.03
N HIS A 151 8.43 5.35 -0.17
CA HIS A 151 7.52 5.74 0.89
C HIS A 151 7.16 4.58 1.84
N ALA A 152 7.25 3.31 1.41
CA ALA A 152 7.17 2.17 2.32
C ALA A 152 8.43 2.07 3.17
N ARG A 153 9.61 2.21 2.56
CA ARG A 153 10.89 2.22 3.27
C ARG A 153 10.98 3.34 4.31
N ALA A 154 10.47 4.53 3.97
CA ALA A 154 10.45 5.69 4.87
C ALA A 154 9.54 5.47 6.11
N GLN A 155 8.63 4.52 6.08
CA GLN A 155 7.81 4.18 7.24
C GLN A 155 8.54 3.34 8.30
N ASN A 156 9.79 2.94 8.06
CA ASN A 156 10.63 2.16 9.00
C ASN A 156 9.98 0.85 9.50
N MET A 157 9.07 0.27 8.73
CA MET A 157 8.35 -0.97 9.10
C MET A 157 9.04 -2.25 8.60
N GLY A 158 10.18 -2.14 7.93
CA GLY A 158 10.83 -3.24 7.22
C GLY A 158 10.14 -3.54 5.88
N ILE A 159 10.44 -4.69 5.29
CA ILE A 159 9.87 -5.08 3.99
C ILE A 159 8.60 -5.92 4.23
N LYS A 160 7.53 -5.27 4.67
CA LYS A 160 6.28 -5.94 5.07
C LYS A 160 5.60 -6.66 3.91
N ALA A 161 5.68 -6.12 2.70
CA ALA A 161 5.20 -6.78 1.48
C ALA A 161 5.83 -8.19 1.32
N ARG A 162 7.15 -8.29 1.45
CA ARG A 162 7.86 -9.58 1.42
C ARG A 162 7.42 -10.48 2.56
N ASP A 163 7.35 -9.93 3.78
CA ASP A 163 7.06 -10.73 4.98
C ASP A 163 5.63 -11.27 4.94
N MET A 164 4.68 -10.50 4.42
CA MET A 164 3.31 -10.94 4.17
C MET A 164 3.25 -12.04 3.09
N LEU A 165 3.93 -11.86 1.98
CA LEU A 165 3.91 -12.83 0.89
C LEU A 165 4.57 -14.16 1.26
N LYS A 166 5.48 -14.22 2.23
CA LYS A 166 6.07 -15.48 2.75
C LYS A 166 5.06 -16.45 3.35
N PHE A 167 3.85 -16.00 3.68
CA PHE A 167 2.78 -16.90 4.13
C PHE A 167 2.16 -17.71 2.98
N ILE A 168 2.39 -17.31 1.72
CA ILE A 168 1.97 -18.09 0.55
C ILE A 168 2.91 -19.31 0.43
N PRO A 169 2.37 -20.54 0.36
CA PRO A 169 3.20 -21.74 0.25
C PRO A 169 4.13 -21.70 -0.97
N ASN A 170 5.37 -22.13 -0.76
CA ASN A 170 6.41 -22.34 -1.81
C ASN A 170 6.69 -21.14 -2.73
N ILE A 171 6.25 -19.93 -2.37
CA ILE A 171 6.45 -18.76 -3.23
C ILE A 171 7.91 -18.32 -3.27
N LYS A 172 8.45 -18.16 -4.47
CA LYS A 172 9.75 -17.49 -4.68
C LYS A 172 9.56 -15.99 -4.62
N ILE A 173 10.33 -15.29 -3.77
CA ILE A 173 10.26 -13.82 -3.61
C ILE A 173 11.64 -13.22 -3.83
N ASP A 174 11.74 -12.33 -4.80
CA ASP A 174 12.87 -11.41 -4.96
C ASP A 174 12.44 -10.00 -4.55
N VAL A 175 13.38 -9.19 -4.02
CA VAL A 175 13.13 -7.80 -3.62
C VAL A 175 14.04 -6.86 -4.39
N VAL A 176 13.47 -5.73 -4.83
CA VAL A 176 14.20 -4.62 -5.42
C VAL A 176 13.91 -3.35 -4.63
N GLU A 177 14.96 -2.78 -4.03
CA GLU A 177 14.90 -1.56 -3.23
C GLU A 177 15.61 -0.41 -3.95
N ARG A 178 14.94 0.15 -4.94
CA ARG A 178 15.48 1.25 -5.73
C ARG A 178 14.38 2.23 -6.11
N CYS A 179 14.74 3.50 -6.34
CA CYS A 179 13.79 4.51 -6.77
C CYS A 179 13.11 4.12 -8.08
N ALA A 180 11.78 4.21 -8.09
CA ALA A 180 10.99 4.00 -9.31
C ALA A 180 11.03 5.19 -10.28
N GLY A 181 11.53 6.35 -9.83
CA GLY A 181 11.51 7.58 -10.62
C GLY A 181 10.13 8.28 -10.66
N HIS A 182 9.10 7.68 -10.04
CA HIS A 182 7.74 8.20 -10.16
C HIS A 182 7.54 9.53 -9.44
N GLY A 183 7.93 9.64 -8.15
CA GLY A 183 7.83 10.87 -7.34
C GLY A 183 6.47 11.57 -7.43
N GLY A 184 5.39 10.85 -7.12
CA GLY A 184 4.03 11.40 -7.14
C GLY A 184 3.64 12.03 -8.48
N THR A 185 3.42 13.34 -8.52
CA THR A 185 3.07 14.06 -9.75
C THR A 185 4.25 14.22 -10.71
N PHE A 186 5.50 14.14 -10.20
CA PHE A 186 6.72 14.32 -11.00
C PHE A 186 6.79 13.36 -12.19
N GLY A 187 6.39 12.11 -12.03
CA GLY A 187 6.42 11.08 -13.07
C GLY A 187 5.38 11.28 -14.18
N VAL A 188 4.34 12.08 -13.95
CA VAL A 188 3.23 12.30 -14.90
C VAL A 188 3.22 13.68 -15.54
N MET A 189 4.00 14.62 -15.04
CA MET A 189 4.08 15.97 -15.60
C MET A 189 4.97 15.99 -16.84
N LYS A 190 4.52 16.68 -17.90
CA LYS A 190 5.20 16.74 -19.21
C LYS A 190 6.68 17.17 -19.12
N ASN A 191 6.98 18.15 -18.27
CA ASN A 191 8.32 18.72 -18.12
C ASN A 191 9.29 17.88 -17.30
N THR A 192 8.82 16.90 -16.54
CA THR A 192 9.64 16.06 -15.67
C THR A 192 9.60 14.56 -16.03
N HIS A 193 8.66 14.17 -16.90
CA HIS A 193 8.46 12.77 -17.30
C HIS A 193 9.73 12.09 -17.83
N ASP A 194 10.47 12.73 -18.72
CA ASP A 194 11.70 12.15 -19.29
C ASP A 194 12.77 11.88 -18.24
N LEU A 195 12.85 12.75 -17.21
CA LEU A 195 13.77 12.54 -16.10
C LEU A 195 13.27 11.39 -15.20
N ALA A 196 11.97 11.32 -14.94
CA ALA A 196 11.34 10.22 -14.23
C ALA A 196 11.65 8.86 -14.89
N VAL A 197 11.52 8.79 -16.20
CA VAL A 197 11.86 7.62 -17.02
C VAL A 197 13.35 7.24 -16.86
N LYS A 198 14.27 8.21 -16.96
CA LYS A 198 15.72 7.95 -16.79
C LYS A 198 16.02 7.37 -15.41
N VAL A 199 15.40 7.88 -14.35
CA VAL A 199 15.60 7.43 -12.97
C VAL A 199 15.00 6.04 -12.75
N GLY A 200 13.83 5.75 -13.34
CA GLY A 200 13.12 4.47 -13.15
C GLY A 200 13.69 3.31 -13.96
N ARG A 201 14.29 3.55 -15.14
CA ARG A 201 14.81 2.49 -16.03
C ARG A 201 15.75 1.48 -15.35
N PRO A 202 16.74 1.86 -14.54
CA PRO A 202 17.58 0.90 -13.84
C PRO A 202 16.79 -0.02 -12.90
N THR A 203 15.75 0.49 -12.26
CA THR A 203 14.87 -0.29 -11.38
C THR A 203 14.04 -1.30 -12.19
N ALA A 204 13.43 -0.85 -13.29
CA ALA A 204 12.69 -1.73 -14.20
C ALA A 204 13.59 -2.86 -14.73
N ARG A 205 14.84 -2.56 -15.14
CA ARG A 205 15.81 -3.58 -15.57
C ARG A 205 16.14 -4.59 -14.46
N GLN A 206 16.31 -4.14 -13.21
CA GLN A 206 16.57 -5.05 -12.09
C GLN A 206 15.39 -5.99 -11.84
N ILE A 207 14.17 -5.47 -11.93
CA ILE A 207 12.94 -6.27 -11.80
C ILE A 207 12.89 -7.32 -12.91
N LYS A 208 13.11 -6.91 -14.16
CA LYS A 208 13.14 -7.80 -15.33
C LYS A 208 14.14 -8.94 -15.16
N ASN A 209 15.36 -8.63 -14.71
CA ASN A 209 16.45 -9.61 -14.56
C ASN A 209 16.14 -10.68 -13.50
N LYS A 210 15.16 -10.49 -12.64
CA LYS A 210 14.70 -11.51 -11.67
C LYS A 210 13.89 -12.63 -12.34
N ASN A 211 13.36 -12.36 -13.52
CA ASN A 211 12.62 -13.32 -14.34
C ASN A 211 11.50 -14.06 -13.60
N ASN A 212 10.80 -13.33 -12.69
CA ASN A 212 9.61 -13.82 -12.02
C ASN A 212 8.37 -13.47 -12.84
N LYS A 213 7.33 -14.30 -12.72
CA LYS A 213 6.05 -14.10 -13.39
C LYS A 213 5.33 -12.84 -12.95
N TYR A 214 5.41 -12.54 -11.66
CA TYR A 214 4.70 -11.41 -11.07
C TYR A 214 5.66 -10.29 -10.64
N MET A 215 5.19 -9.07 -10.83
CA MET A 215 5.76 -7.88 -10.21
C MET A 215 4.74 -7.30 -9.24
N ALA A 216 5.15 -7.01 -8.01
CA ALA A 216 4.33 -6.34 -7.02
C ALA A 216 5.02 -5.09 -6.46
N SER A 217 4.24 -4.08 -6.11
CA SER A 217 4.71 -2.89 -5.41
C SER A 217 3.69 -2.45 -4.38
N ASP A 218 4.14 -2.13 -3.17
CA ASP A 218 3.37 -1.52 -2.09
C ASP A 218 2.99 -0.05 -2.36
N CYS A 219 3.48 0.51 -3.45
CA CYS A 219 3.01 1.75 -4.03
C CYS A 219 2.45 1.49 -5.44
N PRO A 220 1.12 1.44 -5.64
CA PRO A 220 0.51 1.15 -6.94
C PRO A 220 0.93 2.13 -8.05
N LEU A 221 1.17 3.39 -7.68
CA LEU A 221 1.66 4.43 -8.61
C LEU A 221 3.07 4.09 -9.13
N ALA A 222 3.99 3.74 -8.24
CA ALA A 222 5.34 3.33 -8.61
C ALA A 222 5.32 2.04 -9.43
N GLY A 223 4.49 1.07 -9.04
CA GLY A 223 4.30 -0.17 -9.78
C GLY A 223 3.85 0.07 -11.22
N LYS A 224 2.83 0.90 -11.41
CA LYS A 224 2.32 1.26 -12.75
C LYS A 224 3.38 1.97 -13.60
N HIS A 225 4.12 2.91 -13.02
CA HIS A 225 5.21 3.61 -13.73
C HIS A 225 6.31 2.63 -14.16
N LEU A 226 6.77 1.74 -13.27
CA LEU A 226 7.79 0.75 -13.60
C LEU A 226 7.34 -0.20 -14.71
N LYS A 227 6.07 -0.62 -14.72
CA LYS A 227 5.52 -1.43 -15.80
C LYS A 227 5.48 -0.71 -17.14
N GLN A 228 5.19 0.58 -17.17
CA GLN A 228 5.28 1.38 -18.41
C GLN A 228 6.72 1.39 -18.96
N LEU A 229 7.74 1.44 -18.08
CA LEU A 229 9.15 1.39 -18.48
C LEU A 229 9.58 0.00 -18.97
N GLU A 230 8.90 -1.06 -18.53
CA GLU A 230 9.10 -2.43 -19.03
C GLU A 230 8.48 -2.62 -20.40
N ALA A 231 7.34 -2.00 -20.70
CA ALA A 231 6.66 -2.11 -21.99
C ALA A 231 7.54 -1.67 -23.16
N ASP A 232 8.43 -0.68 -22.95
CA ASP A 232 9.46 -0.28 -23.92
C ASP A 232 10.49 -1.40 -24.20
N THR A 233 10.40 -2.55 -23.52
CA THR A 233 11.38 -3.64 -23.56
C THR A 233 10.76 -5.01 -23.86
N ASN A 234 9.54 -5.09 -24.41
CA ASN A 234 8.84 -6.34 -24.79
C ASN A 234 8.59 -7.32 -23.61
N ILE A 235 8.11 -6.84 -22.46
CA ILE A 235 7.73 -7.71 -21.34
C ILE A 235 6.22 -7.78 -21.19
N SER A 236 5.76 -8.97 -20.71
CA SER A 236 4.35 -9.38 -20.57
C SER A 236 3.35 -8.25 -20.22
N ASN A 237 2.16 -8.31 -20.83
CA ASN A 237 1.04 -7.38 -20.65
C ASN A 237 0.40 -7.39 -19.23
N ASP A 238 1.01 -8.05 -18.24
CA ASP A 238 0.45 -8.15 -16.91
C ASP A 238 0.70 -6.86 -16.11
N GLU A 239 -0.34 -6.32 -15.49
CA GLU A 239 -0.24 -5.14 -14.63
C GLU A 239 0.65 -5.40 -13.41
N ALA A 240 1.29 -4.33 -12.90
CA ALA A 240 1.92 -4.38 -11.59
C ALA A 240 0.83 -4.57 -10.51
N LEU A 241 0.98 -5.59 -9.68
CA LEU A 241 0.06 -5.92 -8.61
C LEU A 241 0.45 -5.20 -7.32
N HIS A 242 -0.52 -4.97 -6.45
CA HIS A 242 -0.23 -4.72 -5.05
C HIS A 242 0.01 -6.07 -4.33
N PRO A 243 0.90 -6.18 -3.31
CA PRO A 243 1.13 -7.43 -2.59
C PRO A 243 -0.15 -8.09 -2.06
N ILE A 244 -1.13 -7.31 -1.60
CA ILE A 244 -2.42 -7.81 -1.13
C ILE A 244 -3.25 -8.50 -2.23
N GLU A 245 -3.08 -8.12 -3.49
CA GLU A 245 -3.74 -8.76 -4.63
C GLU A 245 -3.19 -10.19 -4.84
N LEU A 246 -1.91 -10.42 -4.57
CA LEU A 246 -1.32 -11.77 -4.58
C LEU A 246 -1.82 -12.61 -3.40
N MET A 247 -2.01 -12.02 -2.22
CA MET A 247 -2.65 -12.71 -1.10
C MET A 247 -4.09 -13.12 -1.45
N ALA A 248 -4.87 -12.22 -2.04
CA ALA A 248 -6.23 -12.54 -2.50
C ALA A 248 -6.21 -13.66 -3.55
N LYS A 249 -5.28 -13.62 -4.51
CA LYS A 249 -5.08 -14.67 -5.52
C LYS A 249 -4.74 -16.01 -4.89
N SER A 250 -3.86 -16.05 -3.89
CA SER A 250 -3.50 -17.26 -3.16
C SER A 250 -4.71 -17.87 -2.44
N TYR A 251 -5.60 -17.05 -1.90
CA TYR A 251 -6.87 -17.47 -1.30
C TYR A 251 -7.96 -17.82 -2.31
N LYS A 252 -7.76 -17.61 -3.61
CA LYS A 252 -8.78 -17.73 -4.68
C LYS A 252 -10.01 -16.83 -4.45
N LEU A 253 -9.78 -15.58 -4.07
CA LEU A 253 -10.81 -14.57 -3.74
C LEU A 253 -11.08 -13.62 -4.92
#